data_e215c4a0982229cdb966414d0289855e
#
_entry.id   e215c4a0982229cdb966414d0289855e
#
_cell.length_a   1.000
_cell.length_b   1.000
_cell.length_c   1.000
_cell.angle_alpha   90.00
_cell.angle_beta   90.00
_cell.angle_gamma   90.00
#
_symmetry.space_group_name_H-M   'P 1'
#
loop_
_entity.id
_entity.type
_entity.pdbx_description
1 polymer ?
#
loop_
_entity_poly.entity_id
_entity_poly.type
_entity_poly.pdbx_seq_one_letter_code
_entity_poly.pdbx_strand_id
1 'polypeptide(L)'
;FAIVTINRPDLKNALTNRMWKDLAAIGRKIPENPKNKVVILRGSKNHFTAGSDIKQFNHLSIEEANEAFRLMEEAISIFERIPLPTIGAINGPAMGAGFELALACDIRIGTPNTLMGIPVGRLGITLNQMFAKRIADLIGKSRTMDLVYTGRLLKPKECYDLGLINYLIENEEDINHFTIQIGKKIM
;
A
#
# COMPACT_ATOMS: atom_id res chain seq x y z
N PHE A 1 -13.35 14.22 4.20
CA PHE A 1 -12.47 13.18 3.68
C PHE A 1 -11.52 13.73 2.62
N ALA A 2 -10.27 13.28 2.64
CA ALA A 2 -9.38 13.33 1.50
C ALA A 2 -9.32 11.93 0.87
N ILE A 3 -9.73 11.79 -0.40
CA ILE A 3 -9.71 10.51 -1.09
C ILE A 3 -8.61 10.54 -2.14
N VAL A 4 -7.61 9.68 -1.96
CA VAL A 4 -6.49 9.50 -2.89
C VAL A 4 -6.72 8.21 -3.66
N THR A 5 -6.80 8.31 -4.99
CA THR A 5 -7.05 7.15 -5.85
C THR A 5 -5.85 6.94 -6.78
N ILE A 6 -5.21 5.77 -6.67
CA ILE A 6 -4.22 5.32 -7.65
C ILE A 6 -4.99 4.89 -8.90
N ASN A 7 -4.77 5.58 -10.02
CA ASN A 7 -5.60 5.40 -11.21
C ASN A 7 -4.76 5.09 -12.46
N ARG A 8 -4.39 3.82 -12.60
CA ARG A 8 -3.73 3.25 -13.78
C ARG A 8 -4.16 1.79 -13.94
N PRO A 9 -5.47 1.54 -14.09
CA PRO A 9 -6.03 0.19 -13.98
C PRO A 9 -5.53 -0.78 -15.04
N ASP A 10 -5.19 -0.33 -16.23
CA ASP A 10 -4.71 -1.17 -17.33
C ASP A 10 -3.36 -1.84 -17.02
N LEU A 11 -2.60 -1.28 -16.05
CA LEU A 11 -1.37 -1.85 -15.52
C LEU A 11 -1.50 -2.19 -14.04
N LYS A 12 -2.69 -2.61 -13.61
CA LYS A 12 -2.98 -3.03 -12.21
C LYS A 12 -2.56 -1.96 -11.19
N ASN A 13 -2.72 -0.69 -11.56
CA ASN A 13 -2.33 0.47 -10.75
C ASN A 13 -0.84 0.49 -10.35
N ALA A 14 0.06 -0.09 -11.17
CA ALA A 14 1.50 0.00 -10.96
C ALA A 14 1.96 1.46 -11.01
N LEU A 15 2.77 1.86 -10.01
CA LEU A 15 3.22 3.24 -9.82
C LEU A 15 4.53 3.51 -10.54
N THR A 16 4.52 4.54 -11.39
CA THR A 16 5.74 5.08 -12.00
C THR A 16 6.50 5.98 -11.03
N ASN A 17 7.76 6.30 -11.33
CA ASN A 17 8.55 7.27 -10.53
C ASN A 17 7.82 8.62 -10.41
N ARG A 18 7.14 9.06 -11.49
CA ARG A 18 6.32 10.28 -11.44
C ARG A 18 5.15 10.14 -10.47
N MET A 19 4.43 9.02 -10.51
CA MET A 19 3.29 8.78 -9.62
C MET A 19 3.73 8.71 -8.15
N TRP A 20 4.93 8.17 -7.85
CA TRP A 20 5.50 8.22 -6.51
C TRP A 20 5.76 9.67 -6.06
N LYS A 21 6.33 10.52 -6.93
CA LYS A 21 6.51 11.96 -6.65
C LYS A 21 5.17 12.66 -6.43
N ASP A 22 4.18 12.40 -7.29
CA ASP A 22 2.84 12.99 -7.18
C ASP A 22 2.16 12.55 -5.88
N LEU A 23 2.29 11.27 -5.49
CA LEU A 23 1.75 10.73 -4.25
C LEU A 23 2.37 11.42 -3.02
N ALA A 24 3.69 11.60 -3.02
CA ALA A 24 4.38 12.36 -1.97
C ALA A 24 3.89 13.81 -1.88
N ALA A 25 3.74 14.49 -3.01
CA ALA A 25 3.24 15.86 -3.06
C ALA A 25 1.79 15.99 -2.54
N ILE A 26 0.93 15.03 -2.90
CA ILE A 26 -0.45 14.94 -2.41
C ILE A 26 -0.45 14.72 -0.89
N GLY A 27 0.34 13.76 -0.39
CA GLY A 27 0.42 13.45 1.04
C GLY A 27 0.81 14.67 1.88
N ARG A 28 1.74 15.51 1.40
CA ARG A 28 2.13 16.75 2.09
C ARG A 28 1.01 17.80 2.13
N LYS A 29 0.20 17.89 1.05
CA LYS A 29 -0.88 18.89 0.94
C LYS A 29 -2.15 18.53 1.69
N ILE A 30 -2.40 17.24 1.95
CA ILE A 30 -3.63 16.80 2.62
C ILE A 30 -3.86 17.51 3.97
N PRO A 31 -2.87 17.63 4.86
CA PRO A 31 -3.05 18.29 6.16
C PRO A 31 -3.26 19.80 6.09
N GLU A 32 -2.89 20.45 4.98
CA GLU A 32 -3.04 21.90 4.81
C GLU A 32 -4.52 22.32 4.72
N ASN A 33 -5.40 21.41 4.31
CA ASN A 33 -6.83 21.68 4.27
C ASN A 33 -7.50 21.24 5.59
N PRO A 34 -7.93 22.19 6.45
CA PRO A 34 -8.52 21.88 7.76
C PRO A 34 -9.87 21.14 7.68
N LYS A 35 -10.48 21.06 6.49
CA LYS A 35 -11.71 20.27 6.26
C LYS A 35 -11.42 18.78 6.13
N ASN A 36 -10.18 18.38 5.88
CA ASN A 36 -9.78 16.99 5.87
C ASN A 36 -9.68 16.47 7.31
N LYS A 37 -10.36 15.39 7.61
CA LYS A 37 -10.37 14.75 8.93
C LYS A 37 -9.92 13.28 8.87
N VAL A 38 -10.11 12.64 7.72
CA VAL A 38 -9.71 11.25 7.47
C VAL A 38 -9.21 11.17 6.02
N VAL A 39 -8.16 10.40 5.81
CA VAL A 39 -7.60 10.11 4.49
C VAL A 39 -7.99 8.70 4.07
N ILE A 40 -8.46 8.54 2.85
CA ILE A 40 -8.73 7.25 2.25
C ILE A 40 -7.80 7.06 1.06
N LEU A 41 -6.99 6.01 1.10
CA LEU A 41 -6.13 5.58 -0.01
C LEU A 41 -6.73 4.34 -0.66
N ARG A 42 -6.94 4.39 -1.97
CA ARG A 42 -7.51 3.28 -2.74
C ARG A 42 -6.92 3.17 -4.14
N GLY A 43 -7.08 2.03 -4.75
CA GLY A 43 -6.86 1.86 -6.19
C GLY A 43 -8.15 2.01 -6.98
N SER A 44 -8.03 2.32 -8.27
CA SER A 44 -9.16 2.29 -9.19
C SER A 44 -9.48 0.86 -9.63
N LYS A 45 -10.74 0.58 -9.95
CA LYS A 45 -11.24 -0.75 -10.31
C LYS A 45 -10.89 -1.79 -9.22
N ASN A 46 -10.58 -3.01 -9.60
CA ASN A 46 -10.35 -4.14 -8.68
C ASN A 46 -8.85 -4.37 -8.40
N HIS A 47 -8.06 -3.31 -8.33
CA HIS A 47 -6.64 -3.40 -7.98
C HIS A 47 -6.30 -2.27 -7.02
N PHE A 48 -5.73 -2.60 -5.87
CA PHE A 48 -5.12 -1.56 -5.03
C PHE A 48 -3.88 -1.02 -5.74
N THR A 49 -2.81 -1.77 -5.80
CA THR A 49 -1.66 -1.51 -6.67
C THR A 49 -0.72 -2.72 -6.75
N ALA A 50 -0.18 -2.97 -7.94
CA ALA A 50 0.87 -3.97 -8.16
C ALA A 50 2.25 -3.53 -7.64
N GLY A 51 2.36 -2.34 -7.03
CA GLY A 51 3.63 -1.77 -6.58
C GLY A 51 4.29 -0.90 -7.64
N SER A 52 5.61 -0.77 -7.59
CA SER A 52 6.37 -0.01 -8.59
C SER A 52 6.29 -0.66 -9.97
N ASP A 53 6.25 0.16 -11.02
CA ASP A 53 6.26 -0.32 -12.41
C ASP A 53 7.63 -0.90 -12.76
N ILE A 54 7.75 -2.22 -12.66
CA ILE A 54 9.01 -2.96 -12.88
C ILE A 54 9.59 -2.71 -14.28
N LYS A 55 8.75 -2.43 -15.28
CA LYS A 55 9.24 -2.17 -16.63
C LYS A 55 10.14 -0.93 -16.71
N GLN A 56 9.95 0.03 -15.80
CA GLN A 56 10.81 1.21 -15.73
C GLN A 56 12.21 0.89 -15.22
N PHE A 57 12.39 -0.21 -14.47
CA PHE A 57 13.70 -0.58 -13.92
C PHE A 57 14.62 -1.26 -14.94
N ASN A 58 14.10 -1.80 -16.04
CA ASN A 58 14.88 -2.59 -17.00
C ASN A 58 16.04 -1.83 -17.68
N HIS A 59 16.00 -0.49 -17.66
CA HIS A 59 16.96 0.36 -18.37
C HIS A 59 17.63 1.39 -17.45
N LEU A 60 17.41 1.29 -16.14
CA LEU A 60 17.99 2.22 -15.17
C LEU A 60 19.43 1.85 -14.84
N SER A 61 20.28 2.86 -14.69
CA SER A 61 21.54 2.72 -14.00
C SER A 61 21.31 2.39 -12.51
N ILE A 62 22.36 1.99 -11.80
CA ILE A 62 22.28 1.74 -10.35
C ILE A 62 21.85 3.01 -9.60
N GLU A 63 22.37 4.16 -10.00
CA GLU A 63 22.04 5.46 -9.41
C GLU A 63 20.57 5.82 -9.62
N GLU A 64 20.05 5.62 -10.84
CA GLU A 64 18.65 5.85 -11.17
C GLU A 64 17.71 4.89 -10.44
N ALA A 65 18.11 3.63 -10.29
CA ALA A 65 17.36 2.64 -9.51
C ALA A 65 17.32 3.03 -8.03
N ASN A 66 18.44 3.45 -7.45
CA ASN A 66 18.49 3.94 -6.06
C ASN A 66 17.60 5.17 -5.86
N GLU A 67 17.60 6.11 -6.81
CA GLU A 67 16.70 7.26 -6.77
C GLU A 67 15.23 6.85 -6.85
N ALA A 68 14.88 5.88 -7.70
CA ALA A 68 13.52 5.35 -7.78
C ALA A 68 13.06 4.74 -6.43
N PHE A 69 13.92 3.97 -5.77
CA PHE A 69 13.65 3.44 -4.43
C PHE A 69 13.52 4.55 -3.38
N ARG A 70 14.35 5.58 -3.45
CA ARG A 70 14.25 6.74 -2.55
C ARG A 70 12.92 7.48 -2.69
N LEU A 71 12.48 7.72 -3.91
CA LEU A 71 11.19 8.36 -4.20
C LEU A 71 10.00 7.54 -3.69
N MET A 72 10.05 6.24 -3.86
CA MET A 72 9.06 5.30 -3.36
C MET A 72 8.98 5.36 -1.82
N GLU A 73 10.11 5.19 -1.13
CA GLU A 73 10.17 5.21 0.33
C GLU A 73 9.75 6.57 0.91
N GLU A 74 10.15 7.67 0.24
CA GLU A 74 9.72 9.03 0.62
C GLU A 74 8.20 9.15 0.58
N ALA A 75 7.55 8.70 -0.49
CA ALA A 75 6.10 8.76 -0.62
C ALA A 75 5.39 7.93 0.45
N ILE A 76 5.86 6.71 0.68
CA ILE A 76 5.31 5.79 1.69
C ILE A 76 5.47 6.38 3.09
N SER A 77 6.66 6.88 3.43
CA SER A 77 6.93 7.51 4.73
C SER A 77 6.11 8.78 4.96
N ILE A 78 5.79 9.54 3.91
CA ILE A 78 4.89 10.70 4.01
C ILE A 78 3.48 10.23 4.39
N PHE A 79 2.94 9.20 3.73
CA PHE A 79 1.63 8.66 4.06
C PHE A 79 1.57 8.10 5.50
N GLU A 80 2.60 7.41 5.94
CA GLU A 80 2.73 6.90 7.30
C GLU A 80 2.71 8.00 8.38
N ARG A 81 3.17 9.22 8.02
CA ARG A 81 3.30 10.35 8.95
C ARG A 81 2.22 11.41 8.76
N ILE A 82 1.21 11.18 7.95
CA ILE A 82 0.08 12.11 7.83
C ILE A 82 -0.57 12.26 9.21
N PRO A 83 -0.69 13.49 9.76
CA PRO A 83 -1.26 13.73 11.10
C PRO A 83 -2.79 13.64 11.10
N LEU A 84 -3.36 12.75 10.33
CA LEU A 84 -4.79 12.45 10.21
C LEU A 84 -4.93 10.93 10.08
N PRO A 85 -6.02 10.35 10.62
CA PRO A 85 -6.30 8.93 10.42
C PRO A 85 -6.33 8.55 8.92
N THR A 86 -5.63 7.48 8.58
CA THR A 86 -5.48 6.98 7.21
C THR A 86 -6.12 5.60 7.07
N ILE A 87 -6.93 5.40 6.03
CA ILE A 87 -7.60 4.13 5.73
C ILE A 87 -7.18 3.66 4.33
N GLY A 88 -6.57 2.49 4.26
CA GLY A 88 -6.29 1.79 3.01
C GLY A 88 -7.47 0.89 2.62
N ALA A 89 -8.12 1.17 1.51
CA ALA A 89 -9.16 0.32 0.94
C ALA A 89 -8.53 -0.64 -0.08
N ILE A 90 -8.26 -1.87 0.36
CA ILE A 90 -7.45 -2.85 -0.37
C ILE A 90 -8.36 -3.79 -1.15
N ASN A 91 -8.78 -3.39 -2.36
CA ASN A 91 -9.47 -4.28 -3.27
C ASN A 91 -8.48 -4.85 -4.28
N GLY A 92 -8.35 -6.17 -4.35
CA GLY A 92 -7.40 -6.86 -5.20
C GLY A 92 -5.94 -6.80 -4.71
N PRO A 93 -4.96 -6.92 -5.63
CA PRO A 93 -3.55 -7.03 -5.29
C PRO A 93 -2.95 -5.77 -4.64
N ALA A 94 -2.17 -5.99 -3.58
CA ALA A 94 -1.24 -5.05 -2.95
C ALA A 94 0.15 -5.73 -2.89
N MET A 95 1.01 -5.49 -3.89
CA MET A 95 2.25 -6.25 -4.10
C MET A 95 3.49 -5.39 -3.92
N GLY A 96 4.55 -5.96 -3.33
CA GLY A 96 5.85 -5.28 -3.16
C GLY A 96 5.68 -3.90 -2.51
N ALA A 97 6.07 -2.84 -3.21
CA ALA A 97 5.87 -1.45 -2.75
C ALA A 97 4.39 -1.08 -2.51
N GLY A 98 3.46 -1.76 -3.19
CA GLY A 98 2.02 -1.59 -2.94
C GLY A 98 1.58 -2.22 -1.62
N PHE A 99 2.20 -3.32 -1.23
CA PHE A 99 2.00 -3.90 0.10
C PHE A 99 2.55 -2.95 1.17
N GLU A 100 3.76 -2.43 0.98
CA GLU A 100 4.37 -1.46 1.87
C GLU A 100 3.51 -0.20 2.03
N LEU A 101 2.99 0.35 0.92
CA LEU A 101 2.09 1.50 0.93
C LEU A 101 0.77 1.21 1.68
N ALA A 102 0.24 -0.01 1.56
CA ALA A 102 -0.93 -0.42 2.35
C ALA A 102 -0.62 -0.43 3.85
N LEU A 103 0.58 -0.91 4.26
CA LEU A 103 1.00 -0.94 5.66
C LEU A 103 1.26 0.46 6.25
N ALA A 104 1.52 1.45 5.42
CA ALA A 104 1.66 2.85 5.84
C ALA A 104 0.33 3.50 6.26
N CYS A 105 -0.82 2.89 5.94
CA CYS A 105 -2.11 3.33 6.46
C CYS A 105 -2.35 2.81 7.87
N ASP A 106 -3.08 3.57 8.72
CA ASP A 106 -3.43 3.14 10.08
C ASP A 106 -4.40 1.95 10.07
N ILE A 107 -5.42 2.01 9.24
CA ILE A 107 -6.47 0.98 9.09
C ILE A 107 -6.46 0.45 7.67
N ARG A 108 -6.57 -0.86 7.50
CA ARG A 108 -6.69 -1.54 6.21
C ARG A 108 -7.98 -2.34 6.15
N ILE A 109 -8.74 -2.13 5.08
CA ILE A 109 -9.98 -2.86 4.79
C ILE A 109 -9.73 -3.70 3.54
N GLY A 110 -9.89 -5.00 3.68
CA GLY A 110 -9.72 -5.97 2.59
C GLY A 110 -11.05 -6.47 2.05
N THR A 111 -11.00 -7.05 0.86
CA THR A 111 -12.11 -7.70 0.14
C THR A 111 -11.79 -9.16 -0.13
N PRO A 112 -12.74 -9.97 -0.64
CA PRO A 112 -12.45 -11.33 -1.10
C PRO A 112 -11.36 -11.41 -2.19
N ASN A 113 -11.09 -10.30 -2.89
CA ASN A 113 -10.05 -10.22 -3.93
C ASN A 113 -8.68 -9.76 -3.39
N THR A 114 -8.58 -9.37 -2.13
CA THR A 114 -7.32 -8.91 -1.53
C THR A 114 -6.25 -10.00 -1.66
N LEU A 115 -5.09 -9.60 -2.14
CA LEU A 115 -3.92 -10.45 -2.24
C LEU A 115 -2.69 -9.62 -1.87
N MET A 116 -1.97 -10.01 -0.83
CA MET A 116 -0.80 -9.27 -0.34
C MET A 116 0.46 -10.12 -0.44
N GLY A 117 1.59 -9.51 -0.75
CA GLY A 117 2.84 -10.26 -0.78
C GLY A 117 4.04 -9.45 -1.27
N ILE A 118 5.23 -10.07 -1.09
CA ILE A 118 6.51 -9.44 -1.39
C ILE A 118 7.34 -10.41 -2.25
N PRO A 119 6.99 -10.62 -3.52
CA PRO A 119 7.72 -11.56 -4.38
C PRO A 119 9.07 -11.01 -4.87
N VAL A 120 9.70 -10.10 -4.13
CA VAL A 120 10.93 -9.40 -4.53
C VAL A 120 12.15 -10.33 -4.67
N GLY A 121 12.20 -11.42 -3.91
CA GLY A 121 13.25 -12.42 -4.04
C GLY A 121 13.34 -13.04 -5.45
N ARG A 122 12.22 -13.12 -6.17
CA ARG A 122 12.17 -13.57 -7.56
C ARG A 122 12.80 -12.56 -8.54
N LEU A 123 12.97 -11.32 -8.11
CA LEU A 123 13.55 -10.23 -8.89
C LEU A 123 15.00 -9.93 -8.47
N GLY A 124 15.57 -10.71 -7.53
CA GLY A 124 16.90 -10.44 -6.98
C GLY A 124 16.97 -9.16 -6.13
N ILE A 125 15.84 -8.64 -5.69
CA ILE A 125 15.75 -7.42 -4.87
C ILE A 125 15.63 -7.83 -3.40
N THR A 126 16.33 -7.10 -2.52
CA THR A 126 16.21 -7.23 -1.07
C THR A 126 15.27 -6.17 -0.50
N LEU A 127 14.67 -6.44 0.66
CA LEU A 127 13.89 -5.44 1.38
C LEU A 127 14.81 -4.43 2.05
N ASN A 128 14.38 -3.16 2.05
CA ASN A 128 14.97 -2.17 2.93
C ASN A 128 14.54 -2.41 4.39
N GLN A 129 15.28 -1.80 5.33
CA GLN A 129 15.02 -1.96 6.75
C GLN A 129 13.65 -1.44 7.18
N MET A 130 13.18 -0.34 6.59
CA MET A 130 11.90 0.29 6.94
C MET A 130 10.74 -0.62 6.56
N PHE A 131 10.77 -1.21 5.36
CA PHE A 131 9.74 -2.14 4.93
C PHE A 131 9.72 -3.41 5.79
N ALA A 132 10.89 -4.00 6.04
CA ALA A 132 10.98 -5.17 6.92
C ALA A 132 10.42 -4.86 8.33
N LYS A 133 10.70 -3.66 8.86
CA LYS A 133 10.18 -3.21 10.14
C LYS A 133 8.65 -3.07 10.14
N ARG A 134 8.06 -2.41 9.12
CA ARG A 134 6.58 -2.25 9.02
C ARG A 134 5.86 -3.58 9.06
N ILE A 135 6.39 -4.60 8.39
CA ILE A 135 5.81 -5.95 8.42
C ILE A 135 6.00 -6.59 9.80
N ALA A 136 7.23 -6.54 10.32
CA ALA A 136 7.57 -7.19 11.59
C ALA A 136 6.81 -6.60 12.79
N ASP A 137 6.51 -5.31 12.77
CA ASP A 137 5.70 -4.66 13.80
C ASP A 137 4.24 -5.19 13.84
N LEU A 138 3.73 -5.67 12.70
CA LEU A 138 2.37 -6.22 12.62
C LEU A 138 2.29 -7.73 12.85
N ILE A 139 3.20 -8.51 12.25
CA ILE A 139 3.09 -9.98 12.26
C ILE A 139 4.24 -10.69 12.96
N GLY A 140 5.21 -9.95 13.46
CA GLY A 140 6.40 -10.46 14.15
C GLY A 140 7.48 -10.95 13.19
N LYS A 141 8.71 -11.04 13.72
CA LYS A 141 9.93 -11.33 12.95
C LYS A 141 9.86 -12.64 12.15
N SER A 142 9.41 -13.72 12.79
CA SER A 142 9.42 -15.07 12.17
C SER A 142 8.53 -15.13 10.92
N ARG A 143 7.31 -14.59 11.02
CA ARG A 143 6.37 -14.55 9.89
C ARG A 143 6.84 -13.60 8.78
N THR A 144 7.50 -12.51 9.15
CA THR A 144 8.13 -11.60 8.19
C THR A 144 9.21 -12.34 7.39
N MET A 145 10.09 -13.10 8.06
CA MET A 145 11.13 -13.87 7.39
C MET A 145 10.55 -14.95 6.46
N ASP A 146 9.48 -15.65 6.91
CA ASP A 146 8.77 -16.61 6.05
C ASP A 146 8.28 -15.94 4.76
N LEU A 147 7.60 -14.79 4.86
CA LEU A 147 7.11 -14.08 3.68
C LEU A 147 8.24 -13.62 2.75
N VAL A 148 9.32 -13.09 3.32
CA VAL A 148 10.46 -12.57 2.54
C VAL A 148 11.20 -13.70 1.83
N TYR A 149 11.48 -14.80 2.54
CA TYR A 149 12.28 -15.90 1.98
C TYR A 149 11.49 -16.73 0.97
N THR A 150 10.20 -16.95 1.21
CA THR A 150 9.36 -17.77 0.32
C THR A 150 8.78 -16.96 -0.84
N GLY A 151 8.63 -15.65 -0.68
CA GLY A 151 7.92 -14.80 -1.65
C GLY A 151 6.48 -15.23 -1.89
N ARG A 152 5.87 -15.94 -0.91
CA ARG A 152 4.48 -16.41 -1.03
C ARG A 152 3.50 -15.26 -0.96
N LEU A 153 2.33 -15.49 -1.51
CA LEU A 153 1.23 -14.53 -1.49
C LEU A 153 0.22 -14.93 -0.42
N LEU A 154 -0.26 -13.92 0.31
CA LEU A 154 -1.24 -14.06 1.37
C LEU A 154 -2.64 -13.84 0.81
N LYS A 155 -3.54 -14.82 1.05
CA LYS A 155 -4.96 -14.73 0.71
C LYS A 155 -5.72 -13.84 1.72
N PRO A 156 -6.94 -13.38 1.41
CA PRO A 156 -7.66 -12.41 2.24
C PRO A 156 -7.84 -12.83 3.70
N LYS A 157 -8.27 -14.07 3.91
CA LYS A 157 -8.47 -14.62 5.26
C LYS A 157 -7.15 -14.68 6.05
N GLU A 158 -6.06 -15.05 5.40
CA GLU A 158 -4.74 -15.10 6.03
C GLU A 158 -4.23 -13.68 6.37
N CYS A 159 -4.46 -12.69 5.47
CA CYS A 159 -4.15 -11.29 5.77
C CYS A 159 -4.90 -10.79 7.01
N TYR A 160 -6.17 -11.18 7.16
CA TYR A 160 -6.98 -10.83 8.32
C TYR A 160 -6.48 -11.52 9.60
N ASP A 161 -6.25 -12.82 9.56
CA ASP A 161 -5.79 -13.61 10.71
C ASP A 161 -4.40 -13.18 11.21
N LEU A 162 -3.56 -12.68 10.31
CA LEU A 162 -2.25 -12.11 10.64
C LEU A 162 -2.30 -10.65 11.11
N GLY A 163 -3.44 -9.97 11.04
CA GLY A 163 -3.57 -8.54 11.37
C GLY A 163 -3.01 -7.59 10.31
N LEU A 164 -2.74 -8.09 9.11
CA LEU A 164 -2.33 -7.24 7.97
C LEU A 164 -3.48 -6.43 7.41
N ILE A 165 -4.72 -6.88 7.57
CA ILE A 165 -5.93 -6.11 7.37
C ILE A 165 -6.79 -6.15 8.64
N ASN A 166 -7.45 -5.03 8.95
CA ASN A 166 -8.25 -4.86 10.17
C ASN A 166 -9.69 -5.36 9.98
N TYR A 167 -10.19 -5.26 8.75
CA TYR A 167 -11.53 -5.70 8.37
C TYR A 167 -11.46 -6.47 7.05
N LEU A 168 -12.14 -7.60 6.99
CA LEU A 168 -12.39 -8.35 5.76
C LEU A 168 -13.88 -8.31 5.48
N ILE A 169 -14.29 -7.61 4.42
CA ILE A 169 -15.70 -7.53 4.01
C ILE A 169 -16.05 -8.71 3.09
N GLU A 170 -17.34 -9.03 3.03
CA GLU A 170 -17.81 -10.20 2.25
C GLU A 170 -17.98 -9.89 0.76
N ASN A 171 -18.35 -8.63 0.41
CA ASN A 171 -18.59 -8.21 -0.95
C ASN A 171 -17.68 -7.04 -1.33
N GLU A 172 -16.87 -7.21 -2.39
CA GLU A 172 -15.95 -6.17 -2.86
C GLU A 172 -16.61 -4.88 -3.32
N GLU A 173 -17.87 -4.93 -3.80
CA GLU A 173 -18.61 -3.74 -4.23
C GLU A 173 -18.89 -2.78 -3.09
N ASP A 174 -18.95 -3.29 -1.86
CA ASP A 174 -19.23 -2.52 -0.66
C ASP A 174 -18.03 -1.79 -0.08
N ILE A 175 -16.81 -2.02 -0.61
CA ILE A 175 -15.58 -1.49 0.00
C ILE A 175 -15.62 0.03 0.19
N ASN A 176 -16.10 0.76 -0.79
CA ASN A 176 -16.17 2.23 -0.70
C ASN A 176 -17.15 2.67 0.37
N HIS A 177 -18.33 2.03 0.41
CA HIS A 177 -19.36 2.32 1.41
C HIS A 177 -18.87 2.01 2.82
N PHE A 178 -18.33 0.81 3.02
CA PHE A 178 -17.79 0.38 4.31
C PHE A 178 -16.64 1.28 4.79
N THR A 179 -15.71 1.65 3.88
CA THR A 179 -14.60 2.56 4.18
C THR A 179 -15.10 3.92 4.67
N ILE A 180 -16.11 4.49 4.00
CA ILE A 180 -16.75 5.75 4.42
C ILE A 180 -17.44 5.60 5.78
N GLN A 181 -18.10 4.47 6.04
CA GLN A 181 -18.73 4.21 7.35
C GLN A 181 -17.69 4.18 8.48
N ILE A 182 -16.56 3.49 8.28
CA ILE A 182 -15.46 3.48 9.26
C ILE A 182 -14.91 4.90 9.45
N GLY A 183 -14.66 5.63 8.38
CA GLY A 183 -14.17 7.01 8.44
C GLY A 183 -15.14 7.96 9.18
N LYS A 184 -16.45 7.77 9.03
CA LYS A 184 -17.45 8.53 9.79
C LYS A 184 -17.45 8.24 11.29
N LYS A 185 -17.09 7.02 11.70
CA LYS A 185 -16.95 6.66 13.13
C LYS A 185 -15.72 7.28 13.79
N ILE A 186 -14.72 7.66 12.99
CA ILE A 186 -13.47 8.29 13.47
C ILE A 186 -13.65 9.81 13.65
N MET A 187 -14.52 10.44 12.86
CA MET A 187 -14.79 11.89 12.92
C MET A 187 -15.76 12.27 14.02
#